data_c6b6fbc260936adc4316faf8803f8066
#
_entry.id   c6b6fbc260936adc4316faf8803f8066
#
_cell.length_a   1.000
_cell.length_b   1.000
_cell.length_c   1.000
_cell.angle_alpha   90.00
_cell.angle_beta   90.00
_cell.angle_gamma   90.00
#
_symmetry.space_group_name_H-M   'P 1'
#
loop_
_entity.id
_entity.type
_entity.pdbx_description
1 polymer ?
#
loop_
_entity_poly.entity_id
_entity_poly.type
_entity_poly.pdbx_seq_one_letter_code
_entity_poly.pdbx_strand_id
1 'polypeptide(L)'
;FTNTAVSQTYSRTWEYASIFDKEPVTTAHSASKGALFDEVHIVVIDEDGEWTGNRNEGLETFTGLSVAKGAKYEDGTKAYYVDAINNRSKYLYWMDHNAAGDAYTTAGATVSAWGSVAAAGTEFASSTATGSLIVRSSLSGGVDGSAPSDGDKITAFRKFQDAEEVDIGLLIGGEASATVALDIISIAEGRKDIVAFLSPELADVVNNEGNEADAVVDFRNTLGSTSYAVLDSGYKYQYDKYNDVYRYVPLNGDVAGVCAATEAERDAWFSPAGFNRGNIRNAIKLPFNPRKSERDTLYKNSINPVVTFMGEGTVLFGDKTLLAKPSAFDRVNVRRLFIILEKAIARFARAQLFEFNDAFTRAQFVGAVEPFLRTVQGRDGILDFRVVCNETNNPGDVIDRNEFVGDIFVKPNRSINFIQLNFVAVRSGVDFSEIVG
;
A
#
# COMPACT_ATOMS: atom_id res chain seq x y z
N PHE A 1 -77.78 5.87 2.05
CA PHE A 1 -76.41 5.38 1.77
C PHE A 1 -75.70 5.35 3.11
N THR A 2 -75.73 4.21 3.77
CA THR A 2 -74.77 3.89 4.79
C THR A 2 -73.43 3.72 4.05
N ASN A 3 -72.61 4.71 4.13
CA ASN A 3 -71.25 4.59 3.71
C ASN A 3 -70.56 3.68 4.73
N THR A 4 -70.72 2.37 4.51
CA THR A 4 -69.82 1.43 5.16
C THR A 4 -68.43 1.88 4.76
N ALA A 5 -67.72 2.31 5.73
CA ALA A 5 -66.34 2.68 5.51
C ALA A 5 -65.71 1.54 4.72
N VAL A 6 -65.55 1.74 3.43
CA VAL A 6 -64.68 0.90 2.64
C VAL A 6 -63.32 1.16 3.26
N SER A 7 -62.89 0.21 4.07
CA SER A 7 -61.50 0.17 4.52
C SER A 7 -60.68 0.03 3.25
N GLN A 8 -60.41 1.12 2.60
CA GLN A 8 -59.37 1.15 1.59
C GLN A 8 -58.07 1.00 2.36
N THR A 9 -57.57 -0.19 2.38
CA THR A 9 -56.20 -0.46 2.73
C THR A 9 -55.38 0.17 1.62
N TYR A 10 -54.93 1.41 1.82
CA TYR A 10 -53.89 1.96 1.01
C TYR A 10 -52.64 1.21 1.39
N SER A 11 -52.27 0.20 0.63
CA SER A 11 -50.94 -0.34 0.70
C SER A 11 -50.04 0.78 0.16
N ARG A 12 -49.42 1.52 1.06
CA ARG A 12 -48.26 2.35 0.67
C ARG A 12 -47.20 1.37 0.28
N THR A 13 -47.01 1.25 -1.02
CA THR A 13 -45.87 0.51 -1.53
C THR A 13 -44.65 1.31 -1.13
N TRP A 14 -43.80 0.73 -0.30
CA TRP A 14 -42.47 1.27 -0.03
C TRP A 14 -41.73 1.39 -1.35
N GLU A 15 -41.09 2.52 -1.61
CA GLU A 15 -40.43 2.80 -2.91
C GLU A 15 -39.42 1.70 -3.30
N TYR A 16 -38.83 1.05 -2.31
CA TYR A 16 -37.87 -0.06 -2.50
C TYR A 16 -38.52 -1.45 -2.41
N ALA A 17 -39.82 -1.54 -2.26
CA ALA A 17 -40.53 -2.83 -2.12
C ALA A 17 -40.31 -3.77 -3.31
N SER A 18 -40.15 -3.22 -4.51
CA SER A 18 -39.92 -4.00 -5.72
C SER A 18 -38.55 -4.71 -5.78
N ILE A 19 -37.64 -4.38 -4.86
CA ILE A 19 -36.34 -5.04 -4.74
C ILE A 19 -36.46 -6.39 -4.03
N PHE A 20 -37.55 -6.60 -3.29
CA PHE A 20 -37.77 -7.78 -2.46
C PHE A 20 -38.89 -8.67 -3.03
N ASP A 21 -38.69 -9.98 -2.95
CA ASP A 21 -39.66 -10.95 -3.49
C ASP A 21 -40.91 -11.09 -2.63
N LYS A 22 -40.84 -10.74 -1.35
CA LYS A 22 -41.96 -10.87 -0.39
C LYS A 22 -41.90 -9.80 0.70
N GLU A 23 -43.01 -9.62 1.37
CA GLU A 23 -43.09 -8.83 2.60
C GLU A 23 -42.36 -9.53 3.75
N PRO A 24 -41.71 -8.77 4.68
CA PRO A 24 -41.11 -9.35 5.88
C PRO A 24 -42.23 -9.76 6.86
N VAL A 25 -42.20 -10.97 7.33
CA VAL A 25 -43.23 -11.51 8.27
C VAL A 25 -42.59 -12.20 9.48
N THR A 26 -42.44 -13.50 9.42
CA THR A 26 -41.82 -14.30 10.49
C THR A 26 -40.83 -15.26 9.86
N THR A 27 -39.61 -15.26 10.36
CA THR A 27 -38.56 -16.19 9.87
C THR A 27 -38.90 -17.64 10.32
N ALA A 28 -38.41 -18.61 9.56
CA ALA A 28 -38.53 -20.03 9.92
C ALA A 28 -37.92 -20.31 11.31
N HIS A 29 -36.83 -19.63 11.66
CA HIS A 29 -36.20 -19.72 12.97
C HIS A 29 -37.16 -19.32 14.10
N SER A 30 -37.75 -18.14 14.01
CA SER A 30 -38.65 -17.62 15.04
C SER A 30 -39.99 -18.41 15.09
N ALA A 31 -40.53 -18.80 13.94
CA ALA A 31 -41.69 -19.65 13.86
C ALA A 31 -41.48 -20.99 14.57
N SER A 32 -40.33 -21.63 14.43
CA SER A 32 -39.96 -22.86 15.11
C SER A 32 -39.89 -22.73 16.64
N LYS A 33 -39.74 -21.51 17.15
CA LYS A 33 -39.68 -21.16 18.58
C LYS A 33 -41.02 -20.63 19.12
N GLY A 34 -42.01 -20.46 18.25
CA GLY A 34 -43.32 -19.88 18.61
C GLY A 34 -43.26 -18.35 18.79
N ALA A 35 -42.29 -17.69 18.19
CA ALA A 35 -42.21 -16.24 18.12
C ALA A 35 -42.73 -15.75 16.76
N LEU A 36 -43.13 -14.47 16.68
CA LEU A 36 -43.79 -13.89 15.51
C LEU A 36 -43.17 -12.53 15.14
N PHE A 37 -43.25 -12.20 13.84
CA PHE A 37 -42.97 -10.88 13.27
C PHE A 37 -41.51 -10.37 13.50
N ASP A 38 -40.57 -11.25 13.36
CA ASP A 38 -39.13 -10.93 13.54
C ASP A 38 -38.38 -10.60 12.23
N GLU A 39 -39.04 -10.83 11.07
CA GLU A 39 -38.38 -10.62 9.78
C GLU A 39 -38.32 -9.12 9.43
N VAL A 40 -37.18 -8.67 8.92
CA VAL A 40 -36.97 -7.30 8.43
C VAL A 40 -36.19 -7.31 7.12
N HIS A 41 -36.47 -6.32 6.28
CA HIS A 41 -35.67 -6.02 5.08
C HIS A 41 -34.99 -4.69 5.24
N ILE A 42 -33.73 -4.58 4.84
CA ILE A 42 -32.93 -3.36 4.97
C ILE A 42 -32.37 -2.99 3.60
N VAL A 43 -32.54 -1.72 3.24
CA VAL A 43 -31.90 -1.11 2.06
C VAL A 43 -31.03 0.04 2.53
N VAL A 44 -29.79 0.05 2.08
CA VAL A 44 -28.88 1.18 2.22
C VAL A 44 -28.95 2.00 0.94
N ILE A 45 -29.24 3.28 1.06
CA ILE A 45 -29.43 4.17 -0.10
C ILE A 45 -28.43 5.32 -0.08
N ASP A 46 -28.06 5.74 -1.26
CA ASP A 46 -27.30 6.96 -1.51
C ASP A 46 -28.25 8.15 -1.59
N GLU A 47 -28.53 8.80 -0.46
CA GLU A 47 -29.56 9.84 -0.39
C GLU A 47 -29.18 11.06 -1.23
N ASP A 48 -27.92 11.46 -1.23
CA ASP A 48 -27.41 12.65 -1.90
C ASP A 48 -26.83 12.38 -3.28
N GLY A 49 -26.58 11.11 -3.62
CA GLY A 49 -25.99 10.70 -4.89
C GLY A 49 -24.47 10.88 -4.95
N GLU A 50 -23.80 11.02 -3.81
CA GLU A 50 -22.35 11.24 -3.76
C GLU A 50 -21.52 9.99 -4.10
N TRP A 51 -22.12 8.80 -3.91
CA TRP A 51 -21.46 7.50 -4.15
C TRP A 51 -21.72 6.97 -5.56
N THR A 52 -22.97 7.09 -6.02
CA THR A 52 -23.42 6.51 -7.30
C THR A 52 -23.55 7.54 -8.41
N GLY A 53 -23.63 8.82 -8.06
CA GLY A 53 -23.99 9.91 -8.95
C GLY A 53 -25.50 10.11 -9.08
N ASN A 54 -26.32 9.22 -8.51
CA ASN A 54 -27.78 9.26 -8.58
C ASN A 54 -28.37 9.32 -7.16
N ARG A 55 -29.22 10.30 -6.91
CA ARG A 55 -29.88 10.44 -5.62
C ARG A 55 -30.87 9.29 -5.36
N ASN A 56 -30.94 8.84 -4.13
CA ASN A 56 -31.81 7.75 -3.67
C ASN A 56 -31.59 6.39 -4.35
N GLU A 57 -30.41 6.15 -4.91
CA GLU A 57 -30.06 4.84 -5.46
C GLU A 57 -29.68 3.85 -4.35
N GLY A 58 -30.10 2.59 -4.51
CA GLY A 58 -29.78 1.53 -3.55
C GLY A 58 -28.33 1.08 -3.64
N LEU A 59 -27.58 1.20 -2.53
CA LEU A 59 -26.20 0.75 -2.42
C LEU A 59 -26.11 -0.73 -2.04
N GLU A 60 -26.90 -1.15 -1.05
CA GLU A 60 -26.94 -2.52 -0.53
C GLU A 60 -28.35 -2.91 -0.13
N THR A 61 -28.66 -4.19 -0.27
CA THR A 61 -29.94 -4.78 0.15
C THR A 61 -29.70 -6.01 1.02
N PHE A 62 -30.48 -6.11 2.10
CA PHE A 62 -30.48 -7.25 2.99
C PHE A 62 -31.89 -7.77 3.09
N THR A 63 -32.11 -8.99 2.62
CA THR A 63 -33.44 -9.64 2.57
C THR A 63 -33.57 -10.66 3.69
N GLY A 64 -34.73 -10.69 4.33
CA GLY A 64 -35.07 -11.75 5.27
C GLY A 64 -34.19 -11.82 6.51
N LEU A 65 -33.71 -10.68 7.00
CA LEU A 65 -33.00 -10.62 8.27
C LEU A 65 -33.96 -10.80 9.43
N SER A 66 -33.46 -11.32 10.55
CA SER A 66 -34.21 -11.45 11.79
C SER A 66 -33.74 -10.46 12.84
N VAL A 67 -34.65 -9.84 13.55
CA VAL A 67 -34.37 -9.05 14.75
C VAL A 67 -34.18 -9.90 16.00
N ALA A 68 -34.45 -11.20 15.92
CA ALA A 68 -34.25 -12.15 17.00
C ALA A 68 -32.77 -12.53 17.13
N LYS A 69 -32.22 -12.37 18.32
CA LYS A 69 -30.80 -12.69 18.61
C LYS A 69 -30.55 -14.18 18.40
N GLY A 70 -29.48 -14.47 17.68
CA GLY A 70 -29.04 -15.83 17.39
C GLY A 70 -29.83 -16.53 16.29
N ALA A 71 -30.70 -15.81 15.57
CA ALA A 71 -31.42 -16.35 14.42
C ALA A 71 -30.48 -16.81 13.31
N LYS A 72 -30.90 -17.92 12.65
CA LYS A 72 -30.18 -18.51 11.52
C LYS A 72 -31.13 -18.80 10.36
N TYR A 73 -30.63 -18.72 9.16
CA TYR A 73 -31.29 -19.25 7.97
C TYR A 73 -31.31 -20.78 8.00
N GLU A 74 -32.05 -21.38 7.08
CA GLU A 74 -32.15 -22.85 6.96
C GLU A 74 -30.79 -23.49 6.61
N ASP A 75 -29.91 -22.76 5.92
CA ASP A 75 -28.55 -23.19 5.59
C ASP A 75 -27.57 -23.08 6.77
N GLY A 76 -28.04 -22.62 7.95
CA GLY A 76 -27.24 -22.43 9.15
C GLY A 76 -26.48 -21.12 9.22
N THR A 77 -26.50 -20.28 8.19
CA THR A 77 -25.85 -18.95 8.20
C THR A 77 -26.60 -18.00 9.15
N LYS A 78 -25.91 -16.99 9.67
CA LYS A 78 -26.50 -16.05 10.62
C LYS A 78 -27.52 -15.13 9.94
N ALA A 79 -28.74 -15.14 10.41
CA ALA A 79 -29.85 -14.28 9.97
C ALA A 79 -30.06 -13.08 10.90
N TYR A 80 -29.44 -13.04 12.07
CA TYR A 80 -29.56 -11.92 13.00
C TYR A 80 -28.98 -10.65 12.36
N TYR A 81 -29.80 -9.59 12.29
CA TYR A 81 -29.48 -8.38 11.53
C TYR A 81 -28.17 -7.72 11.91
N VAL A 82 -27.81 -7.71 13.20
CA VAL A 82 -26.52 -7.17 13.69
C VAL A 82 -25.33 -7.94 13.10
N ASP A 83 -25.38 -9.27 13.19
CA ASP A 83 -24.33 -10.12 12.63
C ASP A 83 -24.25 -10.00 11.10
N ALA A 84 -25.41 -9.93 10.44
CA ALA A 84 -25.47 -9.85 8.99
C ALA A 84 -24.93 -8.53 8.46
N ILE A 85 -25.26 -7.40 9.08
CA ILE A 85 -24.74 -6.08 8.72
C ILE A 85 -23.24 -6.05 8.94
N ASN A 86 -22.76 -6.39 10.14
CA ASN A 86 -21.34 -6.29 10.49
C ASN A 86 -20.43 -7.21 9.68
N ASN A 87 -20.95 -8.33 9.16
CA ASN A 87 -20.16 -9.26 8.36
C ASN A 87 -20.26 -9.02 6.86
N ARG A 88 -21.31 -8.38 6.35
CA ARG A 88 -21.58 -8.28 4.92
C ARG A 88 -21.64 -6.88 4.35
N SER A 89 -22.01 -5.87 5.18
CA SER A 89 -22.11 -4.49 4.70
C SER A 89 -20.74 -3.89 4.44
N LYS A 90 -20.65 -3.11 3.37
CA LYS A 90 -19.49 -2.27 3.01
C LYS A 90 -19.66 -0.83 3.50
N TYR A 91 -20.89 -0.44 3.83
CA TYR A 91 -21.24 0.94 4.15
C TYR A 91 -21.65 1.13 5.59
N LEU A 92 -22.18 0.08 6.25
CA LEU A 92 -22.71 0.17 7.59
C LEU A 92 -21.96 -0.75 8.55
N TYR A 93 -21.79 -0.27 9.77
CA TYR A 93 -21.38 -1.08 10.90
C TYR A 93 -22.35 -0.84 12.05
N TRP A 94 -22.94 -1.92 12.57
CA TRP A 94 -23.85 -1.84 13.71
C TRP A 94 -23.08 -1.74 15.01
N MET A 95 -23.19 -0.62 15.70
CA MET A 95 -22.46 -0.39 16.95
C MET A 95 -23.26 -0.83 18.17
N ASP A 96 -24.52 -0.35 18.26
CA ASP A 96 -25.39 -0.57 19.41
C ASP A 96 -26.85 -0.42 18.99
N HIS A 97 -27.76 -0.91 19.78
CA HIS A 97 -29.19 -0.65 19.69
C HIS A 97 -29.70 -0.19 21.04
N ASN A 98 -30.78 0.55 21.01
CA ASN A 98 -31.39 1.11 22.22
C ASN A 98 -31.54 0.05 23.30
N ALA A 99 -31.33 0.46 24.56
CA ALA A 99 -31.47 -0.44 25.70
C ALA A 99 -32.84 -1.14 25.71
N ALA A 100 -32.89 -2.34 26.27
CA ALA A 100 -34.13 -3.09 26.37
C ALA A 100 -35.17 -2.24 27.10
N GLY A 101 -36.22 -1.86 26.35
CA GLY A 101 -37.28 -0.97 26.84
C GLY A 101 -37.41 0.37 26.10
N ASP A 102 -36.42 0.76 25.34
CA ASP A 102 -36.52 1.92 24.45
C ASP A 102 -37.36 1.52 23.21
N ALA A 103 -38.62 1.86 23.25
CA ALA A 103 -39.51 1.61 22.15
C ALA A 103 -39.18 2.51 20.96
N TYR A 104 -38.87 1.92 19.81
CA TYR A 104 -38.96 2.64 18.56
C TYR A 104 -40.41 2.96 18.28
N THR A 105 -40.83 4.18 18.57
CA THR A 105 -42.15 4.67 18.19
C THR A 105 -42.07 5.28 16.81
N THR A 106 -42.32 4.48 15.77
CA THR A 106 -42.60 5.02 14.45
C THR A 106 -44.08 4.90 14.19
N ALA A 107 -44.77 6.01 14.06
CA ALA A 107 -46.19 6.11 13.69
C ALA A 107 -47.14 5.26 14.53
N GLY A 108 -46.93 5.15 15.85
CA GLY A 108 -47.85 4.46 16.77
C GLY A 108 -47.59 2.96 16.95
N ALA A 109 -46.55 2.39 16.39
CA ALA A 109 -46.16 1.01 16.64
C ALA A 109 -44.97 0.98 17.62
N THR A 110 -45.13 0.29 18.73
CA THR A 110 -44.07 0.02 19.69
C THR A 110 -43.35 -1.25 19.25
N VAL A 111 -42.09 -1.12 18.87
CA VAL A 111 -41.20 -2.26 18.54
C VAL A 111 -40.46 -2.62 19.82
N SER A 112 -41.00 -3.57 20.56
CA SER A 112 -40.37 -4.14 21.77
C SER A 112 -39.71 -5.47 21.39
N ALA A 113 -38.62 -5.84 22.07
CA ALA A 113 -37.96 -7.12 21.95
C ALA A 113 -36.91 -7.29 20.84
N TRP A 114 -36.52 -6.26 20.09
CA TRP A 114 -35.40 -6.36 19.18
C TRP A 114 -34.10 -6.75 19.94
N GLY A 115 -33.35 -7.71 19.42
CA GLY A 115 -32.14 -8.24 20.09
C GLY A 115 -32.47 -9.28 21.20
N SER A 116 -33.72 -9.59 21.46
CA SER A 116 -34.10 -10.69 22.34
C SER A 116 -34.04 -12.04 21.63
N VAL A 117 -33.89 -13.12 22.38
CA VAL A 117 -33.94 -14.48 21.84
C VAL A 117 -35.40 -14.84 21.51
N ALA A 118 -35.62 -15.48 20.36
CA ALA A 118 -36.96 -15.98 19.99
C ALA A 118 -37.47 -17.04 20.98
N ALA A 119 -38.64 -16.81 21.55
CA ALA A 119 -39.29 -17.71 22.49
C ALA A 119 -40.81 -17.72 22.26
N ALA A 120 -41.49 -18.74 22.73
CA ALA A 120 -42.96 -18.86 22.58
C ALA A 120 -43.67 -17.64 23.16
N GLY A 121 -44.55 -17.04 22.37
CA GLY A 121 -45.32 -15.85 22.74
C GLY A 121 -44.56 -14.52 22.59
N THR A 122 -43.31 -14.53 22.05
CA THR A 122 -42.58 -13.29 21.71
C THR A 122 -43.09 -12.73 20.39
N GLU A 123 -43.60 -11.51 20.40
CA GLU A 123 -43.89 -10.73 19.19
C GLU A 123 -42.90 -9.61 19.05
N PHE A 124 -42.12 -9.61 17.96
CA PHE A 124 -41.08 -8.60 17.69
C PHE A 124 -41.66 -7.32 17.07
N ALA A 125 -42.74 -7.43 16.36
CA ALA A 125 -43.51 -6.30 15.86
C ALA A 125 -45.01 -6.56 16.05
N SER A 126 -45.82 -5.53 16.31
CA SER A 126 -47.26 -5.69 16.46
C SER A 126 -47.92 -5.87 15.10
N SER A 127 -48.73 -6.94 14.94
CA SER A 127 -49.55 -7.18 13.77
C SER A 127 -50.72 -6.20 13.61
N THR A 128 -51.04 -5.42 14.65
CA THR A 128 -52.13 -4.44 14.68
C THR A 128 -51.68 -3.03 14.28
N ALA A 129 -50.44 -2.84 13.92
CA ALA A 129 -49.97 -1.59 13.39
C ALA A 129 -50.63 -1.30 12.04
N THR A 130 -51.57 -0.38 12.02
CA THR A 130 -52.25 0.13 10.81
C THR A 130 -51.35 1.01 9.93
N GLY A 131 -50.08 0.87 10.06
CA GLY A 131 -49.08 1.56 9.24
C GLY A 131 -47.92 0.65 8.91
N SER A 132 -47.36 0.78 7.73
CA SER A 132 -46.15 0.09 7.38
C SER A 132 -45.07 0.47 8.40
N LEU A 133 -44.40 -0.53 8.96
CA LEU A 133 -43.23 -0.34 9.81
C LEU A 133 -42.01 0.07 8.95
N ILE A 134 -42.17 1.08 8.08
CA ILE A 134 -41.09 1.62 7.29
C ILE A 134 -40.36 2.62 8.16
N VAL A 135 -39.13 2.30 8.52
CA VAL A 135 -38.22 3.21 9.20
C VAL A 135 -37.24 3.73 8.17
N ARG A 136 -37.20 5.04 7.98
CA ARG A 136 -36.15 5.70 7.20
C ARG A 136 -35.39 6.64 8.12
N SER A 137 -34.10 6.55 8.11
CA SER A 137 -33.20 7.40 8.88
C SER A 137 -31.97 7.74 8.06
N SER A 138 -31.63 9.01 7.98
CA SER A 138 -30.38 9.43 7.39
C SER A 138 -29.29 9.37 8.45
N LEU A 139 -28.14 8.80 8.08
CA LEU A 139 -26.95 8.85 8.91
C LEU A 139 -26.40 10.27 8.84
N SER A 140 -26.18 10.89 9.97
CA SER A 140 -25.67 12.27 10.07
C SER A 140 -24.66 12.38 11.20
N GLY A 141 -23.90 13.50 11.20
CA GLY A 141 -22.91 13.78 12.23
C GLY A 141 -21.62 12.94 12.08
N GLY A 142 -21.46 12.26 10.96
CA GLY A 142 -20.16 11.69 10.61
C GLY A 142 -19.13 12.80 10.42
N VAL A 143 -17.93 12.59 10.93
CA VAL A 143 -16.81 13.51 10.75
C VAL A 143 -15.64 12.67 10.23
N ASP A 144 -14.98 13.18 9.21
CA ASP A 144 -13.73 12.57 8.76
C ASP A 144 -12.73 12.50 9.91
N GLY A 145 -11.99 11.41 9.99
CA GLY A 145 -10.92 11.27 10.96
C GLY A 145 -9.92 12.40 10.83
N SER A 146 -9.37 12.86 11.93
CA SER A 146 -8.25 13.80 11.90
C SER A 146 -7.08 13.22 11.12
N ALA A 147 -6.32 14.06 10.43
CA ALA A 147 -5.08 13.63 9.82
C ALA A 147 -4.20 12.93 10.88
N PRO A 148 -3.60 11.77 10.58
CA PRO A 148 -2.78 11.05 11.54
C PRO A 148 -1.57 11.90 11.95
N SER A 149 -1.28 11.93 13.25
CA SER A 149 -0.07 12.59 13.75
C SER A 149 1.20 11.85 13.32
N ASP A 150 2.34 12.50 13.40
CA ASP A 150 3.64 11.86 13.15
C ASP A 150 3.86 10.63 14.06
N GLY A 151 3.41 10.70 15.32
CA GLY A 151 3.45 9.58 16.25
C GLY A 151 2.63 8.37 15.79
N ASP A 152 1.44 8.61 15.22
CA ASP A 152 0.59 7.55 14.66
C ASP A 152 1.25 6.92 13.42
N LYS A 153 1.80 7.75 12.52
CA LYS A 153 2.55 7.29 11.33
C LYS A 153 3.74 6.44 11.74
N ILE A 154 4.56 6.88 12.67
CA ILE A 154 5.71 6.15 13.22
C ILE A 154 5.26 4.81 13.79
N THR A 155 4.21 4.79 14.61
CA THR A 155 3.67 3.56 15.18
C THR A 155 3.21 2.56 14.12
N ALA A 156 2.61 3.06 13.04
CA ALA A 156 2.21 2.24 11.91
C ALA A 156 3.41 1.67 11.13
N PHE A 157 4.43 2.50 10.83
CA PHE A 157 5.63 2.06 10.13
C PHE A 157 6.46 1.05 10.93
N ARG A 158 6.52 1.16 12.27
CA ARG A 158 7.22 0.21 13.13
C ARG A 158 6.67 -1.21 13.09
N LYS A 159 5.43 -1.42 12.61
CA LYS A 159 4.91 -2.77 12.34
C LYS A 159 5.67 -3.49 11.22
N PHE A 160 6.40 -2.77 10.38
CA PHE A 160 7.27 -3.33 9.36
C PHE A 160 8.72 -3.57 9.84
N GLN A 161 9.01 -3.36 11.14
CA GLN A 161 10.36 -3.46 11.69
C GLN A 161 10.85 -4.91 11.73
N ASP A 162 9.98 -5.87 11.94
CA ASP A 162 10.34 -7.29 12.01
C ASP A 162 10.35 -7.92 10.61
N ALA A 163 11.54 -8.38 10.20
CA ALA A 163 11.75 -9.05 8.91
C ALA A 163 11.21 -10.49 8.89
N GLU A 164 10.97 -11.10 10.06
CA GLU A 164 10.42 -12.44 10.16
C GLU A 164 8.90 -12.45 10.03
N GLU A 165 8.23 -11.38 10.50
CA GLU A 165 6.78 -11.23 10.39
C GLU A 165 6.34 -10.73 9.01
N VAL A 166 7.09 -9.77 8.43
CA VAL A 166 6.68 -9.09 7.20
C VAL A 166 7.82 -9.08 6.17
N ASP A 167 7.71 -9.89 5.12
CA ASP A 167 8.67 -9.90 4.00
C ASP A 167 8.33 -8.83 2.98
N ILE A 168 9.10 -7.75 2.97
CA ILE A 168 9.01 -6.65 2.02
C ILE A 168 10.39 -6.36 1.42
N GLY A 169 10.43 -5.69 0.26
CA GLY A 169 11.67 -5.25 -0.39
C GLY A 169 11.75 -3.73 -0.53
N LEU A 170 10.60 -3.05 -0.64
CA LEU A 170 10.50 -1.60 -0.83
C LEU A 170 9.56 -1.04 0.23
N LEU A 171 9.95 0.05 0.90
CA LEU A 171 9.15 0.75 1.89
C LEU A 171 8.87 2.18 1.39
N ILE A 172 7.60 2.50 1.19
CA ILE A 172 7.16 3.79 0.65
C ILE A 172 6.77 4.70 1.82
N GLY A 173 7.42 5.86 1.93
CA GLY A 173 7.19 6.81 3.03
C GLY A 173 5.89 7.60 2.91
N GLY A 174 5.35 7.75 1.70
CA GLY A 174 4.20 8.63 1.47
C GLY A 174 4.54 10.08 1.80
N GLU A 175 3.58 10.83 2.30
CA GLU A 175 3.79 12.18 2.84
C GLU A 175 4.33 12.08 4.27
N ALA A 176 5.63 12.32 4.43
CA ALA A 176 6.35 12.17 5.68
C ALA A 176 7.08 13.46 6.05
N SER A 177 6.94 13.88 7.31
CA SER A 177 7.80 14.90 7.89
C SER A 177 9.23 14.36 8.07
N ALA A 178 10.19 15.24 8.32
CA ALA A 178 11.56 14.85 8.59
C ALA A 178 11.65 13.82 9.75
N THR A 179 10.81 13.96 10.78
CA THR A 179 10.75 13.05 11.93
C THR A 179 10.31 11.65 11.53
N VAL A 180 9.24 11.55 10.74
CA VAL A 180 8.73 10.26 10.22
C VAL A 180 9.72 9.63 9.26
N ALA A 181 10.33 10.44 8.39
CA ALA A 181 11.33 9.99 7.43
C ALA A 181 12.57 9.38 8.12
N LEU A 182 13.04 9.97 9.22
CA LEU A 182 14.14 9.44 10.03
C LEU A 182 13.79 8.08 10.66
N ASP A 183 12.58 7.90 11.16
CA ASP A 183 12.14 6.61 11.73
C ASP A 183 12.05 5.53 10.63
N ILE A 184 11.53 5.87 9.45
CA ILE A 184 11.50 4.97 8.28
C ILE A 184 12.92 4.56 7.86
N ILE A 185 13.87 5.50 7.84
CA ILE A 185 15.29 5.21 7.57
C ILE A 185 15.85 4.26 8.64
N SER A 186 15.57 4.52 9.92
CA SER A 186 16.00 3.66 11.03
C SER A 186 15.49 2.22 10.90
N ILE A 187 14.24 2.04 10.47
CA ILE A 187 13.66 0.71 10.16
C ILE A 187 14.45 0.05 9.02
N ALA A 188 14.73 0.78 7.92
CA ALA A 188 15.46 0.23 6.79
C ALA A 188 16.91 -0.16 7.14
N GLU A 189 17.57 0.65 7.96
CA GLU A 189 18.94 0.37 8.46
C GLU A 189 18.99 -0.78 9.47
N GLY A 190 17.97 -0.92 10.29
CA GLY A 190 17.84 -2.04 11.24
C GLY A 190 17.62 -3.36 10.51
N ARG A 191 16.71 -3.37 9.55
CA ARG A 191 16.38 -4.57 8.74
C ARG A 191 17.46 -4.96 7.76
N LYS A 192 18.04 -4.00 7.03
CA LYS A 192 19.04 -4.17 5.95
C LYS A 192 18.55 -4.93 4.71
N ASP A 193 17.32 -5.39 4.69
CA ASP A 193 16.72 -6.18 3.61
C ASP A 193 15.71 -5.39 2.77
N ILE A 194 15.56 -4.09 3.02
CA ILE A 194 14.64 -3.18 2.33
C ILE A 194 15.33 -1.90 1.88
N VAL A 195 14.69 -1.20 0.95
CA VAL A 195 15.03 0.18 0.58
C VAL A 195 13.83 1.08 0.85
N ALA A 196 14.03 2.16 1.59
CA ALA A 196 13.02 3.18 1.85
C ALA A 196 13.00 4.23 0.73
N PHE A 197 11.80 4.65 0.32
CA PHE A 197 11.59 5.69 -0.67
C PHE A 197 10.89 6.88 -0.02
N LEU A 198 11.50 8.04 -0.13
CA LEU A 198 11.10 9.27 0.54
C LEU A 198 10.96 10.42 -0.47
N SER A 199 10.08 11.36 -0.16
CA SER A 199 9.95 12.65 -0.82
C SER A 199 10.13 13.78 0.20
N PRO A 200 10.53 14.99 -0.21
CA PRO A 200 10.53 16.15 0.67
C PRO A 200 9.11 16.51 1.13
N GLU A 201 8.95 17.45 2.03
CA GLU A 201 7.62 17.91 2.45
C GLU A 201 6.92 18.68 1.31
N LEU A 202 5.59 18.67 1.33
CA LEU A 202 4.80 19.34 0.29
C LEU A 202 5.15 20.83 0.17
N ALA A 203 5.36 21.48 1.32
CA ALA A 203 5.68 22.91 1.40
C ALA A 203 7.06 23.27 0.79
N ASP A 204 7.96 22.31 0.69
CA ASP A 204 9.29 22.53 0.09
C ASP A 204 9.19 22.79 -1.43
N VAL A 205 8.17 22.24 -2.09
CA VAL A 205 8.06 22.26 -3.55
C VAL A 205 6.77 22.88 -4.09
N VAL A 206 5.75 23.06 -3.26
CA VAL A 206 4.48 23.68 -3.66
C VAL A 206 4.38 25.06 -3.04
N ASN A 207 4.11 26.06 -3.86
CA ASN A 207 4.06 27.50 -3.48
C ASN A 207 5.38 28.02 -2.88
N ASN A 208 6.52 27.49 -3.32
CA ASN A 208 7.86 27.89 -2.87
C ASN A 208 8.75 28.34 -4.04
N GLU A 209 8.18 29.08 -4.99
CA GLU A 209 8.81 29.45 -6.26
C GLU A 209 10.21 30.09 -6.09
N GLY A 210 11.18 29.45 -6.74
CA GLY A 210 12.59 29.88 -6.78
C GLY A 210 13.45 29.37 -5.62
N ASN A 211 12.87 28.74 -4.59
CA ASN A 211 13.58 28.18 -3.45
C ASN A 211 13.46 26.66 -3.32
N GLU A 212 12.75 26.02 -4.25
CA GLU A 212 12.39 24.59 -4.15
C GLU A 212 13.65 23.70 -4.06
N ALA A 213 14.65 23.96 -4.90
CA ALA A 213 15.89 23.17 -4.90
C ALA A 213 16.63 23.26 -3.57
N ASP A 214 16.70 24.44 -2.98
CA ASP A 214 17.39 24.68 -1.71
C ASP A 214 16.59 24.07 -0.55
N ALA A 215 15.26 24.20 -0.53
CA ALA A 215 14.40 23.59 0.47
C ALA A 215 14.50 22.04 0.45
N VAL A 216 14.51 21.45 -0.73
CA VAL A 216 14.70 19.98 -0.86
C VAL A 216 16.08 19.53 -0.39
N VAL A 217 17.14 20.36 -0.62
CA VAL A 217 18.47 20.09 -0.09
C VAL A 217 18.50 20.24 1.43
N ASP A 218 17.82 21.22 1.99
CA ASP A 218 17.71 21.42 3.44
C ASP A 218 16.99 20.23 4.08
N PHE A 219 15.86 19.77 3.51
CA PHE A 219 15.20 18.55 3.94
C PHE A 219 16.15 17.35 3.89
N ARG A 220 16.89 17.17 2.77
CA ARG A 220 17.90 16.11 2.62
C ARG A 220 18.94 16.14 3.74
N ASN A 221 19.40 17.31 4.15
CA ASN A 221 20.42 17.47 5.18
C ASN A 221 19.96 17.01 6.56
N THR A 222 18.65 16.97 6.82
CA THR A 222 18.08 16.45 8.07
C THR A 222 18.12 14.91 8.13
N LEU A 223 18.15 14.21 6.99
CA LEU A 223 17.95 12.75 6.92
C LEU A 223 19.22 11.90 7.19
N GLY A 224 20.37 12.52 7.29
CA GLY A 224 21.63 11.77 7.46
C GLY A 224 22.12 11.09 6.18
N SER A 225 23.05 10.14 6.33
CA SER A 225 23.71 9.45 5.22
C SER A 225 23.51 7.94 5.33
N THR A 226 22.75 7.37 4.40
CA THR A 226 22.45 5.94 4.35
C THR A 226 22.35 5.42 2.93
N SER A 227 22.68 4.15 2.71
CA SER A 227 22.45 3.48 1.42
C SER A 227 21.11 2.76 1.35
N TYR A 228 20.35 2.73 2.43
CA TYR A 228 19.05 2.04 2.52
C TYR A 228 17.86 2.95 2.27
N ALA A 229 18.10 4.20 1.89
CA ALA A 229 17.04 5.12 1.52
C ALA A 229 17.34 5.89 0.24
N VAL A 230 16.26 6.30 -0.44
CA VAL A 230 16.24 7.03 -1.71
C VAL A 230 15.33 8.24 -1.52
N LEU A 231 15.78 9.41 -1.93
CA LEU A 231 15.01 10.65 -1.92
C LEU A 231 14.81 11.14 -3.34
N ASP A 232 13.58 11.46 -3.68
CA ASP A 232 13.22 12.13 -4.94
C ASP A 232 13.11 13.66 -4.77
N SER A 233 12.75 14.37 -5.85
CA SER A 233 12.69 15.83 -5.87
C SER A 233 11.32 16.44 -5.54
N GLY A 234 10.31 15.63 -5.14
CA GLY A 234 9.06 16.24 -4.70
C GLY A 234 7.77 15.52 -5.04
N TYR A 235 6.86 16.23 -5.70
CA TYR A 235 5.47 15.83 -5.90
C TYR A 235 5.07 15.88 -7.37
N LYS A 236 4.03 15.12 -7.73
CA LYS A 236 3.29 15.26 -8.99
C LYS A 236 1.86 15.71 -8.73
N TYR A 237 1.28 16.42 -9.69
CA TYR A 237 -0.14 16.78 -9.71
C TYR A 237 -0.88 15.75 -10.55
N GLN A 238 -1.84 15.05 -9.96
CA GLN A 238 -2.63 14.03 -10.64
C GLN A 238 -4.11 14.12 -10.28
N TYR A 239 -4.95 13.54 -11.14
CA TYR A 239 -6.37 13.37 -10.90
C TYR A 239 -6.63 12.14 -10.02
N ASP A 240 -7.35 12.37 -8.93
CA ASP A 240 -7.89 11.33 -8.05
C ASP A 240 -9.32 11.00 -8.49
N LYS A 241 -9.47 9.90 -9.24
CA LYS A 241 -10.75 9.49 -9.80
C LYS A 241 -11.79 9.04 -8.77
N TYR A 242 -11.37 8.76 -7.55
CA TYR A 242 -12.28 8.28 -6.50
C TYR A 242 -12.98 9.43 -5.78
N ASN A 243 -12.29 10.58 -5.67
CA ASN A 243 -12.82 11.77 -5.04
C ASN A 243 -13.11 12.90 -6.03
N ASP A 244 -12.96 12.66 -7.35
CA ASP A 244 -13.17 13.65 -8.43
C ASP A 244 -12.42 14.97 -8.20
N VAL A 245 -11.19 14.87 -7.69
CA VAL A 245 -10.36 16.04 -7.40
C VAL A 245 -8.94 15.89 -7.93
N TYR A 246 -8.30 17.01 -8.18
CA TYR A 246 -6.87 17.03 -8.48
C TYR A 246 -6.08 17.31 -7.21
N ARG A 247 -5.04 16.53 -6.97
CA ARG A 247 -4.19 16.71 -5.79
C ARG A 247 -2.71 16.47 -6.09
N TYR A 248 -1.88 17.04 -5.23
CA TYR A 248 -0.45 16.72 -5.22
C TYR A 248 -0.22 15.41 -4.47
N VAL A 249 0.61 14.53 -5.06
CA VAL A 249 0.97 13.23 -4.50
C VAL A 249 2.48 13.12 -4.49
N PRO A 250 3.11 12.66 -3.39
CA PRO A 250 4.55 12.50 -3.32
C PRO A 250 5.04 11.46 -4.33
N LEU A 251 6.20 11.70 -4.92
CA LEU A 251 6.78 10.86 -5.99
C LEU A 251 7.40 9.56 -5.49
N ASN A 252 7.61 9.39 -4.18
CA ASN A 252 8.26 8.19 -3.63
C ASN A 252 7.55 6.89 -4.00
N GLY A 253 6.23 6.90 -4.06
CA GLY A 253 5.43 5.76 -4.53
C GLY A 253 5.69 5.44 -6.00
N ASP A 254 5.81 6.46 -6.85
CA ASP A 254 6.13 6.28 -8.27
C ASP A 254 7.57 5.79 -8.47
N VAL A 255 8.53 6.33 -7.74
CA VAL A 255 9.94 5.91 -7.80
C VAL A 255 10.09 4.45 -7.36
N ALA A 256 9.41 4.05 -6.28
CA ALA A 256 9.33 2.65 -5.87
C ALA A 256 8.65 1.77 -6.93
N GLY A 257 7.56 2.27 -7.55
CA GLY A 257 6.86 1.60 -8.64
C GLY A 257 7.72 1.39 -9.89
N VAL A 258 8.52 2.40 -10.27
CA VAL A 258 9.49 2.29 -11.36
C VAL A 258 10.59 1.26 -11.04
N CYS A 259 11.05 1.19 -9.78
CA CYS A 259 11.97 0.15 -9.34
C CYS A 259 11.36 -1.25 -9.46
N ALA A 260 10.09 -1.43 -9.05
CA ALA A 260 9.39 -2.69 -9.16
C ALA A 260 9.12 -3.09 -10.63
N ALA A 261 8.73 -2.13 -11.48
CA ALA A 261 8.56 -2.37 -12.91
C ALA A 261 9.88 -2.78 -13.59
N THR A 262 10.98 -2.13 -13.23
CA THR A 262 12.32 -2.49 -13.72
C THR A 262 12.71 -3.92 -13.33
N GLU A 263 12.38 -4.34 -12.11
CA GLU A 263 12.61 -5.71 -11.65
C GLU A 263 11.76 -6.72 -12.42
N ALA A 264 10.51 -6.40 -12.71
CA ALA A 264 9.60 -7.26 -13.46
C ALA A 264 10.01 -7.42 -14.94
N GLU A 265 10.52 -6.36 -15.57
CA GLU A 265 10.92 -6.36 -16.99
C GLU A 265 12.33 -6.92 -17.22
N ARG A 266 13.21 -6.70 -16.26
CA ARG A 266 14.63 -7.06 -16.32
C ARG A 266 15.05 -7.75 -15.03
N ASP A 267 15.69 -6.99 -14.13
CA ASP A 267 16.12 -7.43 -12.81
C ASP A 267 16.32 -6.20 -11.90
N ALA A 268 16.32 -6.41 -10.59
CA ALA A 268 16.46 -5.34 -9.61
C ALA A 268 17.82 -4.61 -9.64
N TRP A 269 18.83 -5.19 -10.25
CA TRP A 269 20.15 -4.57 -10.41
C TRP A 269 20.29 -3.67 -11.63
N PHE A 270 19.25 -3.53 -12.44
CA PHE A 270 19.21 -2.49 -13.46
C PHE A 270 18.82 -1.16 -12.85
N SER A 271 19.43 -0.06 -13.36
CA SER A 271 19.05 1.29 -12.92
C SER A 271 17.60 1.57 -13.32
N PRO A 272 16.74 2.04 -12.38
CA PRO A 272 15.36 2.41 -12.67
C PRO A 272 15.24 3.75 -13.39
N ALA A 273 16.31 4.54 -13.44
CA ALA A 273 16.32 5.88 -13.99
C ALA A 273 16.50 5.90 -15.52
N GLY A 274 16.19 7.04 -16.12
CA GLY A 274 16.41 7.34 -17.52
C GLY A 274 15.20 7.11 -18.42
N PHE A 275 15.33 7.50 -19.67
CA PHE A 275 14.20 7.54 -20.65
C PHE A 275 13.61 6.17 -20.98
N ASN A 276 14.41 5.10 -20.84
CA ASN A 276 13.93 3.76 -21.19
C ASN A 276 13.04 3.13 -20.10
N ARG A 277 13.23 3.47 -18.83
CA ARG A 277 12.56 2.81 -17.69
C ARG A 277 12.01 3.77 -16.65
N GLY A 278 12.58 4.98 -16.56
CA GLY A 278 12.25 5.95 -15.51
C GLY A 278 10.96 6.73 -15.70
N ASN A 279 10.06 6.30 -16.58
CA ASN A 279 8.84 7.05 -16.90
C ASN A 279 7.84 7.02 -15.74
N ILE A 280 7.46 8.23 -15.28
CA ILE A 280 6.45 8.44 -14.23
C ILE A 280 5.07 8.59 -14.88
N ARG A 281 4.16 7.70 -14.53
CA ARG A 281 2.80 7.68 -15.09
C ARG A 281 1.86 8.65 -14.36
N ASN A 282 0.80 9.07 -15.05
CA ASN A 282 -0.27 9.91 -14.50
C ASN A 282 0.20 11.23 -13.86
N ALA A 283 1.31 11.78 -14.33
CA ALA A 283 1.76 13.11 -13.94
C ALA A 283 1.21 14.15 -14.91
N ILE A 284 0.28 14.98 -14.48
CA ILE A 284 -0.26 16.10 -15.29
C ILE A 284 0.77 17.22 -15.34
N LYS A 285 1.34 17.55 -14.18
CA LYS A 285 2.43 18.50 -14.04
C LYS A 285 3.24 18.20 -12.78
N LEU A 286 4.47 18.68 -12.75
CA LEU A 286 5.25 18.77 -11.52
C LEU A 286 5.08 20.18 -10.93
N PRO A 287 4.95 20.35 -9.60
CA PRO A 287 4.98 21.68 -8.98
C PRO A 287 6.36 22.33 -9.17
N PHE A 288 7.41 21.51 -9.08
CA PHE A 288 8.79 21.90 -9.31
C PHE A 288 9.38 21.03 -10.43
N ASN A 289 9.71 21.65 -11.57
CA ASN A 289 10.42 20.99 -12.67
C ASN A 289 11.84 21.53 -12.75
N PRO A 290 12.85 20.85 -12.15
CA PRO A 290 14.18 21.39 -11.97
C PRO A 290 14.92 21.65 -13.28
N ARG A 291 15.51 22.84 -13.43
CA ARG A 291 16.40 23.22 -14.52
C ARG A 291 17.75 22.49 -14.42
N LYS A 292 18.58 22.58 -15.44
CA LYS A 292 19.87 21.88 -15.46
C LYS A 292 20.74 22.17 -14.23
N SER A 293 20.86 23.44 -13.84
CA SER A 293 21.66 23.85 -12.67
C SER A 293 21.10 23.29 -11.36
N GLU A 294 19.78 23.33 -11.22
CA GLU A 294 19.08 22.79 -10.05
C GLU A 294 19.20 21.27 -9.99
N ARG A 295 19.05 20.56 -11.13
CA ARG A 295 19.30 19.11 -11.21
C ARG A 295 20.72 18.74 -10.79
N ASP A 296 21.72 19.52 -11.21
CA ASP A 296 23.10 19.28 -10.85
C ASP A 296 23.30 19.48 -9.33
N THR A 297 22.64 20.47 -8.73
CA THR A 297 22.65 20.71 -7.28
C THR A 297 21.96 19.57 -6.52
N LEU A 298 20.75 19.19 -6.92
CA LEU A 298 20.01 18.08 -6.31
C LEU A 298 20.80 16.78 -6.40
N TYR A 299 21.34 16.46 -7.57
CA TYR A 299 22.08 15.23 -7.78
C TYR A 299 23.39 15.18 -7.01
N LYS A 300 24.10 16.30 -6.85
CA LYS A 300 25.28 16.39 -5.97
C LYS A 300 24.95 16.06 -4.52
N ASN A 301 23.78 16.47 -4.06
CA ASN A 301 23.28 16.22 -2.70
C ASN A 301 22.57 14.87 -2.54
N SER A 302 22.73 13.93 -3.48
CA SER A 302 22.12 12.59 -3.42
C SER A 302 20.61 12.59 -3.48
N ILE A 303 20.00 13.56 -4.15
CA ILE A 303 18.59 13.65 -4.45
C ILE A 303 18.39 13.24 -5.91
N ASN A 304 17.34 12.49 -6.20
CA ASN A 304 17.03 12.00 -7.54
C ASN A 304 15.99 12.91 -8.20
N PRO A 305 16.40 13.75 -9.17
CA PRO A 305 15.47 14.65 -9.83
C PRO A 305 14.44 13.87 -10.65
N VAL A 306 13.18 14.25 -10.53
CA VAL A 306 12.11 13.88 -11.46
C VAL A 306 11.85 15.09 -12.35
N VAL A 307 11.88 14.89 -13.65
CA VAL A 307 11.91 15.98 -14.63
C VAL A 307 10.93 15.72 -15.75
N THR A 308 10.17 16.73 -16.14
CA THR A 308 9.36 16.67 -17.35
C THR A 308 10.17 17.21 -18.53
N PHE A 309 10.48 16.35 -19.48
CA PHE A 309 11.17 16.70 -20.72
C PHE A 309 10.18 16.86 -21.86
N MET A 310 10.40 17.86 -22.71
CA MET A 310 9.56 18.13 -23.85
C MET A 310 9.66 16.95 -24.86
N GLY A 311 8.52 16.31 -25.14
CA GLY A 311 8.45 15.14 -26.04
C GLY A 311 8.75 13.79 -25.39
N GLU A 312 9.34 13.74 -24.19
CA GLU A 312 9.73 12.49 -23.52
C GLU A 312 8.87 12.18 -22.26
N GLY A 313 8.08 13.18 -21.80
CA GLY A 313 7.25 13.04 -20.61
C GLY A 313 8.02 13.26 -19.30
N THR A 314 7.42 12.80 -18.20
CA THR A 314 8.00 12.93 -16.86
C THR A 314 8.82 11.70 -16.52
N VAL A 315 10.08 11.90 -16.17
CA VAL A 315 11.09 10.83 -16.04
C VAL A 315 11.89 10.99 -14.74
N LEU A 316 12.13 9.88 -14.06
CA LEU A 316 13.12 9.78 -12.98
C LEU A 316 14.52 9.90 -13.60
N PHE A 317 15.27 10.95 -13.24
CA PHE A 317 16.56 11.28 -13.82
C PHE A 317 17.70 11.21 -12.80
N GLY A 318 17.67 10.19 -11.94
CA GLY A 318 18.69 9.91 -10.95
C GLY A 318 18.48 8.54 -10.31
N ASP A 319 19.58 7.92 -9.87
CA ASP A 319 19.60 6.58 -9.27
C ASP A 319 20.49 6.49 -8.00
N LYS A 320 20.58 7.59 -7.26
CA LYS A 320 21.37 7.66 -6.03
C LYS A 320 20.60 7.22 -4.79
N THR A 321 21.31 6.59 -3.87
CA THR A 321 20.88 6.44 -2.47
C THR A 321 21.27 7.71 -1.68
N LEU A 322 20.81 7.82 -0.43
CA LEU A 322 21.20 8.92 0.47
C LEU A 322 22.65 8.82 0.99
N LEU A 323 23.46 7.90 0.47
CA LEU A 323 24.83 7.74 0.90
C LEU A 323 25.70 8.91 0.40
N ALA A 324 26.27 9.67 1.34
CA ALA A 324 27.09 10.84 1.03
C ALA A 324 28.51 10.46 0.59
N LYS A 325 29.05 9.34 1.09
CA LYS A 325 30.40 8.89 0.71
C LYS A 325 30.38 8.15 -0.62
N PRO A 326 31.31 8.45 -1.54
CA PRO A 326 31.49 7.67 -2.76
C PRO A 326 31.72 6.19 -2.45
N SER A 327 30.82 5.32 -2.90
CA SER A 327 30.87 3.88 -2.69
C SER A 327 30.13 3.19 -3.83
N ALA A 328 30.25 1.87 -3.94
CA ALA A 328 29.39 1.10 -4.82
C ALA A 328 27.90 1.19 -4.40
N PHE A 329 27.64 1.39 -3.12
CA PHE A 329 26.29 1.48 -2.54
C PHE A 329 25.67 2.89 -2.62
N ASP A 330 26.33 3.85 -3.26
CA ASP A 330 25.74 5.16 -3.55
C ASP A 330 24.68 5.09 -4.68
N ARG A 331 24.48 3.91 -5.27
CA ARG A 331 23.51 3.62 -6.34
C ARG A 331 22.43 2.67 -5.89
N VAL A 332 21.19 3.01 -6.26
CA VAL A 332 20.00 2.20 -5.92
C VAL A 332 20.10 0.80 -6.51
N ASN A 333 20.50 0.67 -7.76
CA ASN A 333 20.64 -0.61 -8.44
C ASN A 333 21.64 -1.55 -7.73
N VAL A 334 22.78 -1.03 -7.28
CA VAL A 334 23.78 -1.82 -6.54
C VAL A 334 23.27 -2.19 -5.16
N ARG A 335 22.63 -1.27 -4.43
CA ARG A 335 22.04 -1.59 -3.12
C ARG A 335 20.98 -2.69 -3.25
N ARG A 336 20.09 -2.59 -4.24
CA ARG A 336 19.07 -3.60 -4.50
C ARG A 336 19.68 -4.95 -4.91
N LEU A 337 20.72 -4.95 -5.74
CA LEU A 337 21.48 -6.16 -6.05
C LEU A 337 21.94 -6.86 -4.77
N PHE A 338 22.61 -6.14 -3.87
CA PHE A 338 23.14 -6.74 -2.65
C PHE A 338 22.04 -7.26 -1.72
N ILE A 339 20.91 -6.54 -1.58
CA ILE A 339 19.78 -7.02 -0.80
C ILE A 339 19.27 -8.38 -1.34
N ILE A 340 19.16 -8.53 -2.66
CA ILE A 340 18.72 -9.79 -3.27
C ILE A 340 19.75 -10.89 -3.05
N LEU A 341 21.05 -10.58 -3.24
CA LEU A 341 22.13 -11.55 -2.99
C LEU A 341 22.12 -12.00 -1.53
N GLU A 342 22.05 -11.05 -0.59
CA GLU A 342 22.05 -11.31 0.86
C GLU A 342 20.83 -12.17 1.26
N LYS A 343 19.61 -11.83 0.78
CA LYS A 343 18.40 -12.62 1.05
C LYS A 343 18.49 -14.04 0.48
N ALA A 344 18.98 -14.21 -0.75
CA ALA A 344 19.10 -15.51 -1.39
C ALA A 344 20.16 -16.38 -0.70
N ILE A 345 21.33 -15.81 -0.42
CA ILE A 345 22.44 -16.53 0.21
C ILE A 345 22.11 -16.89 1.66
N ALA A 346 21.41 -15.99 2.39
CA ALA A 346 20.93 -16.29 3.73
C ALA A 346 20.03 -17.54 3.77
N ARG A 347 19.23 -17.81 2.72
CA ARG A 347 18.45 -19.07 2.63
C ARG A 347 19.34 -20.31 2.51
N PHE A 348 20.41 -20.21 1.72
CA PHE A 348 21.39 -21.31 1.59
C PHE A 348 22.15 -21.51 2.91
N ALA A 349 22.51 -20.42 3.60
CA ALA A 349 23.19 -20.48 4.88
C ALA A 349 22.30 -21.09 5.98
N ARG A 350 21.01 -20.78 6.00
CA ARG A 350 20.04 -21.36 6.97
C ARG A 350 19.99 -22.89 6.89
N ALA A 351 20.19 -23.47 5.71
CA ALA A 351 20.19 -24.91 5.53
C ALA A 351 21.40 -25.59 6.18
N GLN A 352 22.44 -24.84 6.53
CA GLN A 352 23.65 -25.35 7.21
C GLN A 352 23.60 -25.20 8.74
N LEU A 353 22.54 -24.57 9.28
CA LEU A 353 22.38 -24.42 10.73
C LEU A 353 22.22 -25.81 11.38
N PHE A 354 22.96 -26.03 12.46
CA PHE A 354 23.01 -27.26 13.24
C PHE A 354 23.74 -28.45 12.55
N GLU A 355 24.32 -28.24 11.36
CA GLU A 355 25.22 -29.19 10.72
C GLU A 355 26.65 -29.04 11.23
N PHE A 356 27.50 -30.05 11.01
CA PHE A 356 28.90 -29.95 11.38
C PHE A 356 29.70 -29.04 10.45
N ASN A 357 30.61 -28.22 11.01
CA ASN A 357 31.52 -27.44 10.19
C ASN A 357 32.69 -28.31 9.67
N ASP A 358 32.40 -29.14 8.71
CA ASP A 358 33.38 -30.00 8.04
C ASP A 358 33.60 -29.59 6.57
N ALA A 359 34.54 -30.27 5.90
CA ALA A 359 34.85 -29.97 4.51
C ALA A 359 33.67 -30.26 3.57
N PHE A 360 32.80 -31.20 3.91
CA PHE A 360 31.64 -31.58 3.10
C PHE A 360 30.57 -30.47 3.18
N THR A 361 30.21 -29.99 4.37
CA THR A 361 29.24 -28.91 4.59
C THR A 361 29.70 -27.62 3.95
N ARG A 362 31.00 -27.28 4.05
CA ARG A 362 31.56 -26.08 3.38
C ARG A 362 31.49 -26.21 1.85
N ALA A 363 31.78 -27.41 1.29
CA ALA A 363 31.68 -27.65 -0.15
C ALA A 363 30.21 -27.57 -0.63
N GLN A 364 29.27 -28.08 0.16
CA GLN A 364 27.83 -27.97 -0.11
C GLN A 364 27.35 -26.52 -0.19
N PHE A 365 27.76 -25.69 0.76
CA PHE A 365 27.45 -24.26 0.75
C PHE A 365 28.00 -23.56 -0.51
N VAL A 366 29.30 -23.76 -0.83
CA VAL A 366 29.90 -23.23 -2.05
C VAL A 366 29.18 -23.71 -3.29
N GLY A 367 28.85 -25.02 -3.34
CA GLY A 367 28.14 -25.65 -4.45
C GLY A 367 26.70 -25.13 -4.65
N ALA A 368 26.07 -24.55 -3.61
CA ALA A 368 24.77 -23.89 -3.70
C ALA A 368 24.90 -22.42 -4.12
N VAL A 369 25.89 -21.69 -3.59
CA VAL A 369 26.05 -20.25 -3.80
C VAL A 369 26.67 -19.90 -5.16
N GLU A 370 27.71 -20.64 -5.60
CA GLU A 370 28.38 -20.33 -6.88
C GLU A 370 27.45 -20.39 -8.11
N PRO A 371 26.59 -21.40 -8.33
CA PRO A 371 25.70 -21.43 -9.47
C PRO A 371 24.70 -20.28 -9.49
N PHE A 372 24.23 -19.87 -8.30
CA PHE A 372 23.37 -18.71 -8.15
C PHE A 372 24.09 -17.43 -8.58
N LEU A 373 25.32 -17.20 -8.09
CA LEU A 373 26.12 -16.03 -8.48
C LEU A 373 26.48 -16.03 -9.98
N ARG A 374 26.76 -17.22 -10.58
CA ARG A 374 26.94 -17.36 -12.03
C ARG A 374 25.68 -16.96 -12.82
N THR A 375 24.51 -17.29 -12.31
CA THR A 375 23.24 -16.88 -12.93
C THR A 375 23.09 -15.35 -12.90
N VAL A 376 23.39 -14.71 -11.77
CA VAL A 376 23.38 -13.25 -11.64
C VAL A 376 24.42 -12.60 -12.54
N GLN A 377 25.60 -13.21 -12.68
CA GLN A 377 26.65 -12.76 -13.60
C GLN A 377 26.20 -12.86 -15.07
N GLY A 378 25.57 -13.97 -15.45
CA GLY A 378 25.04 -14.17 -16.80
C GLY A 378 23.89 -13.23 -17.16
N ARG A 379 23.27 -12.58 -16.15
CA ARG A 379 22.21 -11.57 -16.28
C ARG A 379 22.70 -10.15 -16.03
N ASP A 380 24.00 -9.89 -16.19
CA ASP A 380 24.65 -8.59 -16.06
C ASP A 380 24.57 -7.92 -14.68
N GLY A 381 24.25 -8.66 -13.61
CA GLY A 381 24.21 -8.10 -12.26
C GLY A 381 25.59 -7.85 -11.67
N ILE A 382 26.52 -8.76 -11.92
CA ILE A 382 27.90 -8.72 -11.41
C ILE A 382 28.90 -8.98 -12.51
N LEU A 383 30.04 -8.32 -12.43
CA LEU A 383 31.16 -8.52 -13.37
C LEU A 383 31.98 -9.76 -13.01
N ASP A 384 32.21 -9.95 -11.71
CA ASP A 384 33.02 -11.05 -11.18
C ASP A 384 32.66 -11.33 -9.74
N PHE A 385 32.92 -12.57 -9.28
CA PHE A 385 32.70 -12.97 -7.90
C PHE A 385 33.69 -14.03 -7.46
N ARG A 386 33.85 -14.15 -6.15
CA ARG A 386 34.63 -15.21 -5.52
C ARG A 386 33.94 -15.62 -4.22
N VAL A 387 33.76 -16.93 -4.03
CA VAL A 387 33.29 -17.52 -2.78
C VAL A 387 34.44 -18.22 -2.10
N VAL A 388 34.66 -17.94 -0.83
CA VAL A 388 35.67 -18.57 0.01
C VAL A 388 34.96 -19.17 1.22
N CYS A 389 34.94 -20.46 1.32
CA CYS A 389 34.43 -21.20 2.47
C CYS A 389 35.26 -22.49 2.60
N ASN A 390 36.42 -22.38 3.24
CA ASN A 390 37.38 -23.44 3.37
C ASN A 390 38.13 -23.36 4.71
N GLU A 391 39.19 -24.07 4.89
CA GLU A 391 39.98 -24.06 6.11
C GLU A 391 40.68 -22.73 6.42
N THR A 392 40.86 -21.86 5.41
CA THR A 392 41.49 -20.57 5.60
C THR A 392 40.62 -19.62 6.43
N ASN A 393 39.30 -19.61 6.18
CA ASN A 393 38.36 -18.80 6.93
C ASN A 393 37.54 -19.56 7.97
N ASN A 394 37.75 -20.89 8.08
CA ASN A 394 37.23 -21.74 9.14
C ASN A 394 38.36 -22.55 9.81
N PRO A 395 39.35 -21.87 10.46
CA PRO A 395 40.37 -22.53 11.26
C PRO A 395 39.76 -23.16 12.51
N GLY A 396 40.54 -23.96 13.24
CA GLY A 396 40.07 -24.71 14.41
C GLY A 396 39.40 -23.85 15.49
N ASP A 397 39.88 -22.63 15.70
CA ASP A 397 39.30 -21.69 16.68
C ASP A 397 37.90 -21.16 16.26
N VAL A 398 37.60 -21.07 14.98
CA VAL A 398 36.26 -20.75 14.46
C VAL A 398 35.32 -21.93 14.67
N ILE A 399 35.79 -23.15 14.38
CA ILE A 399 35.03 -24.38 14.59
C ILE A 399 34.74 -24.60 16.08
N ASP A 400 35.72 -24.34 16.95
CA ASP A 400 35.58 -24.48 18.41
C ASP A 400 34.57 -23.48 19.01
N ARG A 401 34.33 -22.31 18.34
CA ARG A 401 33.27 -21.37 18.68
C ARG A 401 31.91 -21.71 18.10
N ASN A 402 31.77 -22.87 17.44
CA ASN A 402 30.58 -23.25 16.69
C ASN A 402 30.14 -22.25 15.61
N GLU A 403 31.11 -21.60 14.97
CA GLU A 403 30.91 -20.64 13.90
C GLU A 403 31.18 -21.27 12.54
N PHE A 404 30.46 -20.77 11.53
CA PHE A 404 30.65 -21.11 10.13
C PHE A 404 30.83 -19.82 9.32
N VAL A 405 31.95 -19.65 8.64
CA VAL A 405 32.31 -18.43 7.93
C VAL A 405 32.40 -18.68 6.43
N GLY A 406 31.61 -17.95 5.66
CA GLY A 406 31.68 -17.91 4.20
C GLY A 406 31.90 -16.48 3.71
N ASP A 407 33.02 -16.20 3.04
CA ASP A 407 33.32 -14.91 2.46
C ASP A 407 32.92 -14.87 0.99
N ILE A 408 32.09 -13.88 0.65
CA ILE A 408 31.57 -13.68 -0.70
C ILE A 408 32.00 -12.33 -1.22
N PHE A 409 32.93 -12.34 -2.17
CA PHE A 409 33.42 -11.15 -2.83
C PHE A 409 32.66 -10.95 -4.14
N VAL A 410 32.07 -9.75 -4.31
CA VAL A 410 31.25 -9.41 -5.48
C VAL A 410 31.73 -8.11 -6.09
N LYS A 411 31.93 -8.09 -7.39
CA LYS A 411 32.20 -6.91 -8.18
C LYS A 411 30.94 -6.53 -8.96
N PRO A 412 30.15 -5.54 -8.48
CA PRO A 412 28.89 -5.17 -9.11
C PRO A 412 29.09 -4.46 -10.44
N ASN A 413 28.16 -4.63 -11.36
CA ASN A 413 28.08 -3.81 -12.56
C ASN A 413 27.56 -2.40 -12.22
N ARG A 414 28.01 -1.37 -12.93
CA ARG A 414 27.66 0.02 -12.67
C ARG A 414 26.89 0.63 -13.83
N SER A 415 25.88 1.44 -13.53
CA SER A 415 25.15 2.23 -14.51
C SER A 415 26.01 3.38 -15.06
N ILE A 416 25.76 3.76 -16.32
CA ILE A 416 26.37 4.93 -16.96
C ILE A 416 25.58 6.17 -16.55
N ASN A 417 26.22 7.12 -15.88
CA ASN A 417 25.59 8.37 -15.45
C ASN A 417 26.07 9.60 -16.23
N PHE A 418 27.24 9.52 -16.87
CA PHE A 418 27.81 10.61 -17.64
C PHE A 418 28.26 10.09 -19.00
N ILE A 419 27.84 10.78 -20.05
CA ILE A 419 28.26 10.52 -21.43
C ILE A 419 29.02 11.74 -21.92
N GLN A 420 30.31 11.57 -22.26
CA GLN A 420 31.09 12.60 -22.90
C GLN A 420 31.22 12.26 -24.39
N LEU A 421 30.73 13.15 -25.23
CA LEU A 421 30.88 13.03 -26.68
C LEU A 421 31.88 14.06 -27.17
N ASN A 422 32.93 13.59 -27.83
CA ASN A 422 33.97 14.44 -28.41
C ASN A 422 33.76 14.46 -29.94
N PHE A 423 33.40 15.61 -30.47
CA PHE A 423 33.31 15.84 -31.91
C PHE A 423 34.53 16.56 -32.39
N VAL A 424 35.29 15.93 -33.28
CA VAL A 424 36.49 16.52 -33.90
C VAL A 424 36.16 16.80 -35.35
N ALA A 425 36.19 18.08 -35.74
CA ALA A 425 36.08 18.48 -37.14
C ALA A 425 37.44 18.32 -37.83
N VAL A 426 37.46 17.48 -38.84
CA VAL A 426 38.70 17.19 -39.61
C VAL A 426 38.64 17.87 -40.95
N ARG A 427 39.80 18.38 -41.44
CA ARG A 427 39.90 18.98 -42.79
C ARG A 427 39.71 17.92 -43.88
N SER A 428 39.11 18.33 -44.97
CA SER A 428 38.98 17.47 -46.17
C SER A 428 40.34 17.06 -46.68
N GLY A 429 40.74 15.80 -46.52
CA GLY A 429 42.03 15.28 -46.94
C GLY A 429 42.87 14.63 -45.86
N VAL A 430 42.41 14.60 -44.63
CA VAL A 430 43.09 13.86 -43.53
C VAL A 430 42.44 12.46 -43.47
N ASP A 431 43.27 11.43 -43.49
CA ASP A 431 42.81 10.04 -43.36
C ASP A 431 42.47 9.79 -41.89
N PHE A 432 41.27 9.16 -41.60
CA PHE A 432 40.82 8.89 -40.24
C PHE A 432 41.74 7.94 -39.47
N SER A 433 42.59 7.17 -40.19
CA SER A 433 43.60 6.31 -39.58
C SER A 433 44.72 7.07 -38.83
N GLU A 434 44.94 8.36 -39.17
CA GLU A 434 45.96 9.21 -38.53
C GLU A 434 45.45 9.92 -37.26
N ILE A 435 44.16 9.87 -36.96
CA ILE A 435 43.53 10.61 -35.85
C ILE A 435 43.37 9.73 -34.58
N VAL A 436 43.45 8.42 -34.73
CA VAL A 436 43.36 7.45 -33.64
C VAL A 436 44.76 6.91 -33.35
N GLY A 437 45.59 7.77 -32.82
CA GLY A 437 46.91 7.44 -32.29
C GLY A 437 47.00 7.70 -30.80
#